data_8d0231df9386a6fd63dec7bcbe493c42
#
_entry.id   8d0231df9386a6fd63dec7bcbe493c42
#
_cell.length_a   1.000
_cell.length_b   1.000
_cell.length_c   1.000
_cell.angle_alpha   90.00
_cell.angle_beta   90.00
_cell.angle_gamma   90.00
#
_symmetry.space_group_name_H-M   'P 1'
#
loop_
_entity.id
_entity.type
_entity.pdbx_description
1 polymer ?
#
loop_
_entity_poly.entity_id
_entity_poly.type
_entity_poly.pdbx_seq_one_letter_code
_entity_poly.pdbx_strand_id
1 'polypeptide(L)' 'MVRLTIDKYLDKRGITRYELAKRTEVKFQTIDRYYKNRVVRYDSYILDRICSVLECDLCDIIEYVNDKD' A
#
# COMPACT_ATOMS: atom_id res chain seq x y z
N MET A 1 8.75 -6.88 -12.47
CA MET A 1 8.62 -7.17 -11.03
C MET A 1 7.42 -6.45 -10.46
N VAL A 2 6.83 -7.03 -9.45
CA VAL A 2 5.69 -6.41 -8.77
C VAL A 2 6.20 -5.48 -7.69
N ARG A 3 5.61 -4.29 -7.59
CA ARG A 3 5.99 -3.34 -6.55
C ARG A 3 4.76 -2.58 -6.06
N LEU A 4 4.81 -2.17 -4.82
CA LEU A 4 3.75 -1.36 -4.24
C LEU A 4 3.99 0.12 -4.54
N THR A 5 2.90 0.83 -4.78
CA THR A 5 2.94 2.28 -5.02
C THR A 5 2.12 3.02 -3.97
N ILE A 6 1.99 2.42 -2.79
CA ILE A 6 1.23 3.02 -1.69
C ILE A 6 1.82 4.37 -1.30
N ASP A 7 3.16 4.47 -1.31
CA ASP A 7 3.84 5.72 -0.97
C ASP A 7 3.38 6.86 -1.87
N LYS A 8 3.34 6.61 -3.18
CA LYS A 8 2.92 7.63 -4.13
C LYS A 8 1.45 8.00 -3.93
N TYR A 9 0.62 6.99 -3.67
CA TYR A 9 -0.81 7.23 -3.50
C TYR A 9 -1.09 8.04 -2.24
N LEU A 10 -0.45 7.70 -1.13
CA LEU A 10 -0.63 8.43 0.11
C LEU A 10 -0.11 9.86 0.00
N ASP A 11 1.06 10.04 -0.62
CA ASP A 11 1.63 11.36 -0.80
C ASP A 11 0.72 12.24 -1.66
N LYS A 12 0.16 11.67 -2.70
CA LYS A 12 -0.75 12.39 -3.60
C LYS A 12 -2.02 12.81 -2.87
N ARG A 13 -2.52 11.97 -1.95
CA ARG A 13 -3.75 12.22 -1.22
C ARG A 13 -3.52 12.97 0.08
N GLY A 14 -2.26 13.18 0.48
CA GLY A 14 -1.96 13.85 1.73
C GLY A 14 -2.31 13.04 2.95
N ILE A 15 -2.23 11.72 2.85
CA ILE A 15 -2.56 10.80 3.94
C ILE A 15 -1.28 10.28 4.54
N THR A 16 -1.18 10.28 5.88
CA THR A 16 0.00 9.76 6.55
C THR A 16 -0.13 8.26 6.78
N ARG A 17 1.02 7.61 7.01
CA ARG A 17 1.03 6.19 7.34
C ARG A 17 0.30 5.92 8.65
N TYR A 18 0.41 6.82 9.60
CA TYR A 18 -0.32 6.70 10.87
C TYR A 18 -1.82 6.70 10.65
N GLU A 19 -2.28 7.60 9.81
CA GLU A 19 -3.70 7.72 9.51
C GLU A 19 -4.20 6.45 8.82
N LEU A 20 -3.42 5.94 7.88
CA LEU A 20 -3.80 4.70 7.19
C LEU A 20 -3.85 3.52 8.15
N ALA A 21 -2.85 3.40 9.02
CA ALA A 21 -2.83 2.33 10.02
C ALA A 21 -4.05 2.41 10.94
N LYS A 22 -4.39 3.61 11.36
CA LYS A 22 -5.54 3.82 12.24
C LYS A 22 -6.85 3.43 11.55
N ARG A 23 -7.00 3.83 10.29
CA ARG A 23 -8.24 3.56 9.55
C ARG A 23 -8.39 2.08 9.19
N THR A 24 -7.28 1.43 8.85
CA THR A 24 -7.31 0.01 8.47
C THR A 24 -7.32 -0.90 9.66
N GLU A 25 -7.00 -0.38 10.86
CA GLU A 25 -6.81 -1.16 12.07
C GLU A 25 -5.71 -2.19 11.92
N VAL A 26 -4.75 -1.89 11.07
CA VAL A 26 -3.56 -2.70 10.85
C VAL A 26 -2.41 -2.04 11.60
N LYS A 27 -1.52 -2.85 12.15
CA LYS A 27 -0.38 -2.33 12.90
C LYS A 27 0.45 -1.36 12.06
N PHE A 28 0.91 -0.28 12.67
CA PHE A 28 1.70 0.72 11.97
C PHE A 28 2.92 0.10 11.30
N GLN A 29 3.59 -0.83 11.99
CA GLN A 29 4.78 -1.47 11.43
C GLN A 29 4.48 -2.20 10.12
N THR A 30 3.32 -2.82 10.04
CA THR A 30 2.90 -3.52 8.83
C THR A 30 2.63 -2.51 7.71
N ILE A 31 1.90 -1.44 8.03
CA ILE A 31 1.62 -0.38 7.04
C ILE A 31 2.93 0.25 6.56
N ASP A 32 3.87 0.47 7.49
CA ASP A 32 5.16 1.06 7.15
C ASP A 32 5.95 0.20 6.17
N ARG A 33 5.92 -1.12 6.37
CA ARG A 33 6.59 -2.06 5.47
C ARG A 33 5.97 -2.03 4.07
N TYR A 34 4.64 -1.97 4.01
CA TYR A 34 3.94 -1.85 2.73
C TYR A 34 4.26 -0.51 2.06
N TYR A 35 4.29 0.55 2.84
CA TYR A 35 4.63 1.88 2.32
C TYR A 35 6.04 1.90 1.74
N LYS A 36 6.98 1.24 2.40
CA LYS A 36 8.39 1.22 1.97
C LYS A 36 8.67 0.15 0.93
N ASN A 37 7.63 -0.56 0.49
CA ASN A 37 7.76 -1.63 -0.50
C ASN A 37 8.74 -2.73 -0.06
N ARG A 38 8.69 -3.07 1.23
CA ARG A 38 9.57 -4.09 1.82
C ARG A 38 8.82 -5.38 2.11
N VAL A 39 7.84 -5.70 1.28
CA VAL A 39 7.01 -6.89 1.44
C VAL A 39 7.25 -7.79 0.25
N VAL A 40 7.60 -9.04 0.51
CA VAL A 40 7.79 -10.03 -0.55
C VAL A 40 6.51 -10.82 -0.79
N ARG A 41 5.82 -11.14 0.29
CA ARG A 41 4.55 -11.86 0.22
C ARG A 41 3.43 -10.93 0.66
N TYR A 42 2.51 -10.66 -0.24
CA TYR A 42 1.40 -9.75 0.05
C TYR A 42 0.25 -10.52 0.68
N ASP A 43 -0.26 -9.96 1.78
CA ASP A 43 -1.43 -10.50 2.46
C ASP A 43 -2.66 -9.88 1.83
N SER A 44 -3.53 -10.70 1.25
CA SER A 44 -4.72 -10.19 0.58
C SER A 44 -5.62 -9.42 1.53
N TYR A 45 -5.67 -9.81 2.82
CA TYR A 45 -6.46 -9.10 3.80
C TYR A 45 -5.96 -7.67 3.97
N ILE A 46 -4.64 -7.49 4.04
CA ILE A 46 -4.03 -6.16 4.20
C ILE A 46 -4.35 -5.30 2.98
N LEU A 47 -4.16 -5.86 1.78
CA LEU A 47 -4.46 -5.13 0.55
C LEU A 47 -5.94 -4.76 0.47
N ASP A 48 -6.81 -5.69 0.87
CA ASP A 48 -8.25 -5.43 0.88
C ASP A 48 -8.59 -4.28 1.82
N ARG A 49 -8.02 -4.27 3.02
CA ARG A 49 -8.28 -3.19 3.98
C ARG A 49 -7.80 -1.85 3.45
N ILE A 50 -6.61 -1.83 2.86
CA ILE A 50 -6.05 -0.59 2.31
C ILE A 50 -6.95 -0.04 1.20
N CYS A 51 -7.34 -0.90 0.26
CA CYS A 51 -8.20 -0.47 -0.84
C CYS A 51 -9.56 -0.01 -0.35
N SER A 52 -10.12 -0.73 0.63
CA SER A 52 -11.42 -0.40 1.18
C SER A 52 -11.39 0.96 1.87
N VAL A 53 -10.38 1.21 2.68
CA VAL A 53 -10.26 2.45 3.43
C VAL A 53 -9.98 3.63 2.52
N LEU A 54 -9.13 3.45 1.52
CA LEU A 54 -8.77 4.50 0.58
C LEU A 54 -9.79 4.65 -0.55
N GLU A 55 -10.74 3.73 -0.65
CA GLU A 55 -11.75 3.70 -1.70
C GLU A 55 -11.09 3.76 -3.08
N CYS A 56 -10.10 2.90 -3.27
CA CYS A 56 -9.34 2.85 -4.51
C CYS A 56 -9.30 1.43 -5.05
N ASP A 57 -8.85 1.30 -6.29
CA ASP A 57 -8.64 0.00 -6.91
C ASP A 57 -7.25 -0.53 -6.57
N LEU A 58 -7.08 -1.83 -6.73
CA LEU A 58 -5.79 -2.46 -6.45
C LEU A 58 -4.68 -1.86 -7.31
N CYS A 59 -4.98 -1.54 -8.56
CA CYS A 59 -3.99 -0.98 -9.47
C CYS A 59 -3.52 0.41 -9.06
N ASP A 60 -4.21 1.05 -8.12
CA ASP A 60 -3.77 2.35 -7.59
C ASP A 60 -2.62 2.22 -6.60
N ILE A 61 -2.44 1.04 -6.02
CA ILE A 61 -1.45 0.84 -4.96
C ILE A 61 -0.43 -0.25 -5.29
N ILE A 62 -0.55 -0.91 -6.43
CA ILE A 62 0.37 -1.96 -6.84
C ILE A 62 0.54 -1.90 -8.36
N GLU A 63 1.74 -2.21 -8.83
CA GLU A 63 2.00 -2.18 -10.26
C GLU A 63 3.02 -3.25 -10.62
N TYR A 64 3.05 -3.60 -11.89
CA TYR A 64 4.07 -4.47 -12.43
C TYR A 64 5.05 -3.62 -13.24
N VAL A 65 6.32 -3.72 -12.92
CA VAL A 65 7.37 -2.99 -13.62
C VAL A 65 8.17 -3.97 -14.45
N ASN A 66 8.28 -3.68 -15.74
CA ASN A 66 9.11 -4.49 -16.63
C ASN A 66 10.54 -4.00 -16.48
N ASP A 67 11.39 -4.83 -15.90
CA ASP A 67 12.78 -4.46 -15.62
C ASP A 67 13.77 -4.99 -16.67
N LYS A 68 13.28 -5.34 -17.85
CA LYS A 68 14.15 -5.81 -18.93
C LYS A 68 14.67 -4.68 -19.80
N ASP A 69 14.25 -3.49 -19.59
CA ASP A 69 14.72 -2.36 -20.40
C ASP A 69 15.96 -1.70 -19.82
#